data_a0a1f61c9d65d63135de69e2888b9bd5
#
_entry.id   a0a1f61c9d65d63135de69e2888b9bd5
#
_cell.length_a   1.000
_cell.length_b   1.000
_cell.length_c   1.000
_cell.angle_alpha   90.00
_cell.angle_beta   90.00
_cell.angle_gamma   90.00
#
_symmetry.space_group_name_H-M   'P 1'
#
loop_
_entity.id
_entity.type
_entity.pdbx_description
1 polymer ?
#
loop_
_entity_poly.entity_id
_entity_poly.type
_entity_poly.pdbx_seq_one_letter_code
_entity_poly.pdbx_strand_id
1 'polypeptide(L)'
;MSKINIGRVIMGGLLAGLIINIFEYVLNGVVLHDQWEALVAAHNLPIMGMNEIIWFNVWGFALGIVAVFTYAAIRPRFGAGAKTAVFAALLTWVTAYVFCDGMPTIVGLFPLQLMLTLVGVGLIEIIVATIAGAWLYKE
;
A
#
# COMPACT_ATOMS: atom_id res chain seq x y z
N MET A 1 -23.19 18.26 5.80
CA MET A 1 -22.13 17.33 5.41
C MET A 1 -20.83 18.13 5.30
N SER A 2 -19.85 17.83 6.14
CA SER A 2 -18.52 18.47 6.05
C SER A 2 -17.88 18.06 4.72
N LYS A 3 -17.23 19.03 4.05
CA LYS A 3 -16.48 18.73 2.81
C LYS A 3 -15.15 18.08 3.20
N ILE A 4 -14.74 17.06 2.44
CA ILE A 4 -13.42 16.43 2.61
C ILE A 4 -12.33 17.49 2.40
N ASN A 5 -11.45 17.64 3.37
CA ASN A 5 -10.31 18.56 3.28
C ASN A 5 -9.20 17.91 2.45
N ILE A 6 -9.21 18.17 1.14
CA ILE A 6 -8.25 17.57 0.19
C ILE A 6 -6.80 17.92 0.54
N GLY A 7 -6.52 19.13 1.00
CA GLY A 7 -5.16 19.50 1.42
C GLY A 7 -4.65 18.63 2.58
N ARG A 8 -5.50 18.32 3.55
CA ARG A 8 -5.17 17.41 4.65
C ARG A 8 -5.08 15.95 4.20
N VAL A 9 -5.89 15.54 3.24
CA VAL A 9 -5.77 14.21 2.61
C VAL A 9 -4.41 14.06 1.94
N ILE A 10 -3.98 15.04 1.16
CA ILE A 10 -2.66 15.01 0.49
C ILE A 10 -1.53 14.96 1.52
N MET A 11 -1.56 15.83 2.54
CA MET A 11 -0.52 15.85 3.57
C MET A 11 -0.43 14.51 4.33
N GLY A 12 -1.58 13.99 4.79
CA GLY A 12 -1.64 12.70 5.45
C GLY A 12 -1.27 11.55 4.52
N GLY A 13 -1.71 11.63 3.26
CA GLY A 13 -1.40 10.65 2.23
C GLY A 13 0.08 10.59 1.87
N LEU A 14 0.78 11.72 1.83
CA LEU A 14 2.22 11.75 1.63
C LEU A 14 2.99 11.12 2.80
N LEU A 15 2.54 11.35 4.05
CA LEU A 15 3.13 10.66 5.21
C LEU A 15 2.87 9.15 5.14
N ALA A 16 1.64 8.74 4.84
CA ALA A 16 1.30 7.33 4.65
C ALA A 16 2.12 6.71 3.52
N GLY A 17 2.25 7.40 2.39
CA GLY A 17 3.03 6.97 1.23
C GLY A 17 4.53 6.85 1.52
N LEU A 18 5.08 7.73 2.36
CA LEU A 18 6.47 7.60 2.80
C LEU A 18 6.67 6.31 3.62
N ILE A 19 5.75 6.00 4.53
CA ILE A 19 5.80 4.78 5.33
C ILE A 19 5.67 3.55 4.41
N ILE A 20 4.74 3.55 3.47
CA ILE A 20 4.57 2.49 2.46
C ILE A 20 5.88 2.28 1.71
N ASN A 21 6.48 3.33 1.16
CA ASN A 21 7.72 3.22 0.39
C ASN A 21 8.89 2.66 1.22
N ILE A 22 8.97 2.98 2.52
CA ILE A 22 9.98 2.40 3.42
C ILE A 22 9.75 0.89 3.59
N PHE A 23 8.52 0.47 3.86
CA PHE A 23 8.18 -0.95 3.99
C PHE A 23 8.45 -1.71 2.68
N GLU A 24 8.00 -1.17 1.55
CA GLU A 24 8.20 -1.75 0.22
C GLU A 24 9.68 -1.88 -0.14
N TYR A 25 10.50 -0.87 0.17
CA TYR A 25 11.94 -0.96 -0.03
C TYR A 25 12.58 -2.07 0.80
N VAL A 26 12.24 -2.16 2.10
CA VAL A 26 12.79 -3.20 2.97
C VAL A 26 12.30 -4.58 2.55
N LEU A 27 11.01 -4.74 2.29
CA LEU A 27 10.44 -6.03 1.92
C LEU A 27 10.91 -6.50 0.55
N ASN A 28 10.70 -5.70 -0.48
CA ASN A 28 10.96 -6.11 -1.86
C ASN A 28 12.42 -5.89 -2.28
N GLY A 29 13.04 -4.80 -1.81
CA GLY A 29 14.43 -4.46 -2.17
C GLY A 29 15.49 -5.21 -1.37
N VAL A 30 15.15 -5.70 -0.17
CA VAL A 30 16.12 -6.38 0.71
C VAL A 30 15.70 -7.82 1.00
N VAL A 31 14.50 -8.04 1.55
CA VAL A 31 14.08 -9.37 2.04
C VAL A 31 13.73 -10.32 0.90
N LEU A 32 13.00 -9.84 -0.10
CA LEU A 32 12.50 -10.64 -1.22
C LEU A 32 13.33 -10.44 -2.51
N HIS A 33 14.46 -9.75 -2.44
CA HIS A 33 15.27 -9.43 -3.62
C HIS A 33 15.58 -10.66 -4.49
N ASP A 34 16.13 -11.71 -3.89
CA ASP A 34 16.50 -12.94 -4.61
C ASP A 34 15.29 -13.66 -5.21
N GLN A 35 14.13 -13.58 -4.54
CA GLN A 35 12.88 -14.17 -5.06
C GLN A 35 12.37 -13.41 -6.28
N TRP A 36 12.48 -12.09 -6.27
CA TRP A 36 12.14 -11.26 -7.43
C TRP A 36 13.09 -11.49 -8.59
N GLU A 37 14.40 -11.57 -8.36
CA GLU A 37 15.37 -11.90 -9.42
C GLU A 37 15.08 -13.25 -10.05
N ALA A 38 14.79 -14.27 -9.23
CA ALA A 38 14.44 -15.61 -9.74
C ALA A 38 13.14 -15.58 -10.57
N LEU A 39 12.13 -14.79 -10.15
CA LEU A 39 10.88 -14.66 -10.88
C LEU A 39 11.06 -13.95 -12.23
N VAL A 40 11.82 -12.85 -12.24
CA VAL A 40 12.17 -12.09 -13.45
C VAL A 40 12.90 -13.00 -14.44
N ALA A 41 13.89 -13.78 -13.98
CA ALA A 41 14.64 -14.71 -14.80
C ALA A 41 13.75 -15.85 -15.35
N ALA A 42 12.88 -16.41 -14.52
CA ALA A 42 11.99 -17.51 -14.93
C ALA A 42 11.00 -17.09 -16.04
N HIS A 43 10.61 -15.82 -16.08
CA HIS A 43 9.67 -15.29 -17.07
C HIS A 43 10.35 -14.52 -18.21
N ASN A 44 11.70 -14.53 -18.30
CA ASN A 44 12.48 -13.77 -19.28
C ASN A 44 12.11 -12.28 -19.33
N LEU A 45 11.83 -11.69 -18.17
CA LEU A 45 11.53 -10.26 -18.07
C LEU A 45 12.83 -9.44 -18.03
N PRO A 46 12.81 -8.18 -18.47
CA PRO A 46 13.95 -7.29 -18.31
C PRO A 46 14.25 -7.04 -16.82
N ILE A 47 15.53 -6.87 -16.50
CA ILE A 47 15.96 -6.47 -15.15
C ILE A 47 15.40 -5.09 -14.84
N MET A 48 14.82 -4.94 -13.66
CA MET A 48 14.28 -3.67 -13.21
C MET A 48 15.38 -2.61 -13.06
N GLY A 49 15.14 -1.47 -13.67
CA GLY A 49 16.04 -0.32 -13.62
C GLY A 49 15.52 0.80 -12.73
N MET A 50 16.18 1.96 -12.80
CA MET A 50 15.83 3.14 -12.01
C MET A 50 14.40 3.66 -12.33
N ASN A 51 13.95 3.53 -13.59
CA ASN A 51 12.60 3.98 -13.98
C ASN A 51 11.51 3.22 -13.24
N GLU A 52 11.63 1.90 -13.14
CA GLU A 52 10.66 1.05 -12.44
C GLU A 52 10.62 1.38 -10.96
N ILE A 53 11.79 1.60 -10.35
CA ILE A 53 11.90 2.01 -8.93
C ILE A 53 11.21 3.36 -8.70
N ILE A 54 11.41 4.34 -9.57
CA ILE A 54 10.73 5.65 -9.46
C ILE A 54 9.21 5.47 -9.53
N TRP A 55 8.70 4.69 -10.48
CA TRP A 55 7.27 4.46 -10.60
C TRP A 55 6.69 3.72 -9.39
N PHE A 56 7.38 2.73 -8.83
CA PHE A 56 6.94 2.08 -7.59
C PHE A 56 6.82 3.07 -6.42
N ASN A 57 7.77 4.00 -6.29
CA ASN A 57 7.68 5.05 -5.28
C ASN A 57 6.48 5.99 -5.53
N VAL A 58 6.23 6.38 -6.77
CA VAL A 58 5.04 7.18 -7.13
C VAL A 58 3.76 6.43 -6.77
N TRP A 59 3.67 5.13 -7.07
CA TRP A 59 2.54 4.29 -6.69
C TRP A 59 2.37 4.19 -5.17
N GLY A 60 3.44 4.06 -4.40
CA GLY A 60 3.40 4.06 -2.94
C GLY A 60 2.80 5.35 -2.37
N PHE A 61 3.20 6.51 -2.91
CA PHE A 61 2.58 7.80 -2.52
C PHE A 61 1.12 7.89 -2.94
N ALA A 62 0.77 7.44 -4.16
CA ALA A 62 -0.61 7.42 -4.62
C ALA A 62 -1.49 6.52 -3.73
N LEU A 63 -1.00 5.34 -3.35
CA LEU A 63 -1.69 4.43 -2.45
C LEU A 63 -1.90 5.05 -1.06
N GLY A 64 -0.91 5.74 -0.52
CA GLY A 64 -1.02 6.48 0.74
C GLY A 64 -2.11 7.55 0.69
N ILE A 65 -2.20 8.29 -0.42
CA ILE A 65 -3.26 9.30 -0.62
C ILE A 65 -4.64 8.62 -0.69
N VAL A 66 -4.77 7.51 -1.41
CA VAL A 66 -6.02 6.74 -1.51
C VAL A 66 -6.44 6.21 -0.14
N ALA A 67 -5.52 5.69 0.66
CA ALA A 67 -5.82 5.17 2.00
C ALA A 67 -6.35 6.28 2.94
N VAL A 68 -5.72 7.46 2.94
CA VAL A 68 -6.16 8.60 3.76
C VAL A 68 -7.44 9.23 3.20
N PHE A 69 -7.62 9.25 1.88
CA PHE A 69 -8.90 9.67 1.28
C PHE A 69 -10.03 8.73 1.69
N THR A 70 -9.80 7.42 1.68
CA THR A 70 -10.77 6.42 2.13
C THR A 70 -11.14 6.66 3.59
N TYR A 71 -10.14 6.91 4.46
CA TYR A 71 -10.40 7.30 5.85
C TYR A 71 -11.27 8.55 5.94
N ALA A 72 -10.94 9.62 5.21
CA ALA A 72 -11.70 10.86 5.22
C ALA A 72 -13.14 10.65 4.74
N ALA A 73 -13.35 9.80 3.73
CA ALA A 73 -14.66 9.51 3.16
C ALA A 73 -15.58 8.72 4.10
N ILE A 74 -15.03 7.77 4.88
CA ILE A 74 -15.84 6.95 5.81
C ILE A 74 -15.97 7.57 7.21
N ARG A 75 -15.08 8.51 7.58
CA ARG A 75 -15.05 9.17 8.89
C ARG A 75 -16.39 9.77 9.34
N PRO A 76 -17.19 10.45 8.48
CA PRO A 76 -18.47 10.99 8.90
C PRO A 76 -19.46 9.93 9.40
N ARG A 77 -19.30 8.69 8.95
CA ARG A 77 -20.19 7.57 9.32
C ARG A 77 -19.65 6.74 10.48
N PHE A 78 -18.34 6.54 10.57
CA PHE A 78 -17.69 5.68 11.56
C PHE A 78 -17.04 6.43 12.72
N GLY A 79 -16.98 7.76 12.64
CA GLY A 79 -16.31 8.60 13.62
C GLY A 79 -14.82 8.79 13.33
N ALA A 80 -14.21 9.75 14.01
CA ALA A 80 -12.77 9.99 13.92
C ALA A 80 -12.00 9.00 14.80
N GLY A 81 -10.78 8.67 14.38
CA GLY A 81 -9.85 7.91 15.21
C GLY A 81 -9.26 6.66 14.55
N ALA A 82 -8.40 5.96 15.31
CA ALA A 82 -7.63 4.82 14.84
C ALA A 82 -8.51 3.66 14.34
N LYS A 83 -9.67 3.42 14.97
CA LYS A 83 -10.59 2.36 14.55
C LYS A 83 -11.07 2.57 13.11
N THR A 84 -11.46 3.78 12.77
CA THR A 84 -11.89 4.15 11.41
C THR A 84 -10.72 4.09 10.43
N ALA A 85 -9.51 4.48 10.87
CA ALA A 85 -8.29 4.34 10.07
C ALA A 85 -7.97 2.87 9.75
N VAL A 86 -8.16 1.96 10.71
CA VAL A 86 -8.02 0.52 10.47
C VAL A 86 -9.06 0.00 9.47
N PHE A 87 -10.31 0.45 9.54
CA PHE A 87 -11.31 0.08 8.53
C PHE A 87 -10.94 0.57 7.13
N ALA A 88 -10.44 1.81 7.02
CA ALA A 88 -9.95 2.34 5.74
C ALA A 88 -8.75 1.53 5.23
N ALA A 89 -7.81 1.19 6.12
CA ALA A 89 -6.66 0.34 5.81
C ALA A 89 -7.08 -1.04 5.30
N LEU A 90 -8.04 -1.70 5.95
CA LEU A 90 -8.54 -3.01 5.54
C LEU A 90 -9.19 -2.98 4.14
N LEU A 91 -9.97 -1.94 3.83
CA LEU A 91 -10.53 -1.77 2.48
C LEU A 91 -9.43 -1.59 1.43
N THR A 92 -8.44 -0.75 1.73
CA THR A 92 -7.28 -0.53 0.86
C THR A 92 -6.46 -1.81 0.71
N TRP A 93 -6.23 -2.54 1.79
CA TRP A 93 -5.49 -3.80 1.78
C TRP A 93 -6.16 -4.87 0.89
N VAL A 94 -7.46 -5.09 1.04
CA VAL A 94 -8.18 -6.07 0.22
C VAL A 94 -8.08 -5.71 -1.26
N THR A 95 -8.25 -4.44 -1.61
CA THR A 95 -8.26 -4.01 -3.01
C THR A 95 -6.86 -3.94 -3.62
N ALA A 96 -5.88 -3.45 -2.91
CA ALA A 96 -4.54 -3.19 -3.43
C ALA A 96 -3.55 -4.35 -3.24
N TYR A 97 -3.75 -5.21 -2.23
CA TYR A 97 -2.85 -6.34 -1.97
C TYR A 97 -3.52 -7.68 -2.28
N VAL A 98 -4.65 -7.99 -1.62
CA VAL A 98 -5.27 -9.31 -1.77
C VAL A 98 -5.69 -9.57 -3.22
N PHE A 99 -6.36 -8.62 -3.86
CA PHE A 99 -6.80 -8.81 -5.25
C PHE A 99 -5.65 -8.66 -6.24
N CYS A 100 -4.73 -7.72 -6.04
CA CYS A 100 -3.62 -7.51 -6.96
C CYS A 100 -2.62 -8.67 -6.93
N ASP A 101 -2.28 -9.21 -5.76
CA ASP A 101 -1.32 -10.31 -5.65
C ASP A 101 -1.99 -11.68 -5.80
N GLY A 102 -3.28 -11.78 -5.50
CA GLY A 102 -4.05 -12.99 -5.65
C GLY A 102 -4.24 -13.41 -7.11
N MET A 103 -4.52 -12.48 -8.01
CA MET A 103 -4.72 -12.81 -9.43
C MET A 103 -3.50 -13.42 -10.10
N PRO A 104 -2.29 -12.85 -10.01
CA PRO A 104 -1.07 -13.47 -10.53
C PRO A 104 -0.80 -14.85 -9.93
N THR A 105 -1.15 -15.06 -8.66
CA THR A 105 -0.98 -16.36 -7.98
C THR A 105 -1.94 -17.41 -8.53
N ILE A 106 -3.20 -17.06 -8.78
CA ILE A 106 -4.20 -17.98 -9.36
C ILE A 106 -3.78 -18.48 -10.74
N VAL A 107 -3.18 -17.63 -11.55
CA VAL A 107 -2.71 -18.00 -12.91
C VAL A 107 -1.29 -18.60 -12.91
N GLY A 108 -0.68 -18.80 -11.75
CA GLY A 108 0.62 -19.46 -11.61
C GLY A 108 1.84 -18.56 -11.87
N LEU A 109 1.66 -17.25 -11.98
CA LEU A 109 2.78 -16.31 -12.15
C LEU A 109 3.52 -16.08 -10.83
N PHE A 110 2.82 -15.97 -9.71
CA PHE A 110 3.43 -15.80 -8.39
C PHE A 110 3.37 -17.10 -7.59
N PRO A 111 4.48 -17.51 -6.96
CA PRO A 111 4.44 -18.57 -5.96
C PRO A 111 3.52 -18.20 -4.78
N LEU A 112 2.76 -19.16 -4.28
CA LEU A 112 1.84 -18.93 -3.15
C LEU A 112 2.55 -18.34 -1.93
N GLN A 113 3.77 -18.80 -1.63
CA GLN A 113 4.57 -18.28 -0.51
C GLN A 113 4.90 -16.79 -0.68
N LEU A 114 5.24 -16.35 -1.89
CA LEU A 114 5.49 -14.94 -2.18
C LEU A 114 4.24 -14.10 -1.93
N MET A 115 3.10 -14.53 -2.49
CA MET A 115 1.80 -13.87 -2.30
C MET A 115 1.44 -13.74 -0.81
N LEU A 116 1.56 -14.82 -0.05
CA LEU A 116 1.24 -14.80 1.39
C LEU A 116 2.15 -13.83 2.17
N THR A 117 3.41 -13.73 1.78
CA THR A 117 4.35 -12.78 2.39
C THR A 117 3.98 -11.34 2.05
N LEU A 118 3.71 -11.03 0.78
CA LEU A 118 3.31 -9.69 0.33
C LEU A 118 2.01 -9.24 1.01
N VAL A 119 0.99 -10.08 0.98
CA VAL A 119 -0.32 -9.79 1.57
C VAL A 119 -0.23 -9.68 3.09
N GLY A 120 0.52 -10.55 3.75
CA GLY A 120 0.67 -10.54 5.22
C GLY A 120 1.44 -9.33 5.74
N VAL A 121 2.57 -9.00 5.13
CA VAL A 121 3.35 -7.80 5.50
C VAL A 121 2.59 -6.54 5.09
N GLY A 122 1.98 -6.53 3.90
CA GLY A 122 1.15 -5.43 3.41
C GLY A 122 -0.02 -5.08 4.33
N LEU A 123 -0.57 -6.04 5.07
CA LEU A 123 -1.59 -5.75 6.08
C LEU A 123 -1.05 -4.86 7.21
N ILE A 124 0.12 -5.21 7.74
CA ILE A 124 0.77 -4.43 8.82
C ILE A 124 1.15 -3.05 8.29
N GLU A 125 1.80 -3.01 7.15
CA GLU A 125 2.23 -1.79 6.46
C GLU A 125 1.09 -0.79 6.28
N ILE A 126 0.00 -1.21 5.62
CA ILE A 126 -1.11 -0.31 5.28
C ILE A 126 -1.87 0.16 6.53
N ILE A 127 -1.96 -0.67 7.58
CA ILE A 127 -2.54 -0.27 8.86
C ILE A 127 -1.71 0.84 9.51
N VAL A 128 -0.40 0.64 9.63
CA VAL A 128 0.52 1.62 10.21
C VAL A 128 0.50 2.92 9.40
N ALA A 129 0.63 2.81 8.08
CA ALA A 129 0.64 3.96 7.18
C ALA A 129 -0.68 4.76 7.26
N THR A 130 -1.82 4.07 7.21
CA THR A 130 -3.13 4.73 7.24
C THR A 130 -3.40 5.40 8.58
N ILE A 131 -3.03 4.78 9.71
CA ILE A 131 -3.17 5.40 11.05
C ILE A 131 -2.31 6.66 11.14
N ALA A 132 -1.05 6.60 10.70
CA ALA A 132 -0.15 7.76 10.70
C ALA A 132 -0.67 8.90 9.80
N GLY A 133 -1.12 8.58 8.59
CA GLY A 133 -1.71 9.55 7.68
C GLY A 133 -3.02 10.16 8.19
N ALA A 134 -3.88 9.33 8.77
CA ALA A 134 -5.15 9.76 9.38
C ALA A 134 -4.94 10.70 10.58
N TRP A 135 -3.85 10.54 11.31
CA TRP A 135 -3.50 11.43 12.41
C TRP A 135 -3.25 12.88 11.96
N LEU A 136 -2.73 13.08 10.76
CA LEU A 136 -2.58 14.42 10.16
C LEU A 136 -3.87 14.96 9.55
N TYR A 137 -4.86 14.11 9.30
CA TYR A 137 -6.13 14.53 8.74
C TYR A 137 -7.01 15.19 9.79
N LYS A 138 -7.35 16.44 9.55
CA LYS A 138 -8.34 17.23 10.34
C LYS A 138 -9.34 17.86 9.38
N GLU A 139 -10.61 17.83 9.74
CA GLU A 139 -11.66 18.56 9.02
C GLU A 139 -11.60 20.04 9.30
#